data_c6d70020b2580230cce6df67b1ebe5e4
#
_entry.id   c6d70020b2580230cce6df67b1ebe5e4
#
_cell.length_a   1.000
_cell.length_b   1.000
_cell.length_c   1.000
_cell.angle_alpha   90.00
_cell.angle_beta   90.00
_cell.angle_gamma   90.00
#
_symmetry.space_group_name_H-M   'P 1'
#
loop_
_entity.id
_entity.type
_entity.pdbx_description
1 polymer ?
#
loop_
_entity_poly.entity_id
_entity_poly.type
_entity_poly.pdbx_seq_one_letter_code
_entity_poly.pdbx_strand_id
1 'polypeptide(L)'
;LQDLMQRLLTPHRAMLPTTVNIHEILERVRSLLTAEFPGSLAVRRDYDTSLPELVGDREQLIQAVLNIARNAAQAMGGEGEIALRTRSLRQVTLAKKRYRLAMEIKVMDNGPGIPDAIRERMFYPLVSGREGGSGLGLTIAQNFIQHHHGTINCVSRPGHTVFTLNLPVEQA
;
A
#
# COMPACT_ATOMS: atom_id res chain seq x y z
N LEU A 1 17.27 -15.93 -7.35
CA LEU A 1 18.26 -14.96 -7.72
C LEU A 1 17.82 -14.09 -8.89
N GLN A 2 17.31 -14.71 -9.94
CA GLN A 2 16.78 -13.96 -11.07
C GLN A 2 15.57 -13.09 -10.68
N ASP A 3 14.75 -13.59 -9.77
CA ASP A 3 13.61 -12.85 -9.26
C ASP A 3 14.04 -11.57 -8.57
N LEU A 4 15.09 -11.65 -7.76
CA LEU A 4 15.66 -10.49 -7.08
C LEU A 4 16.27 -9.52 -8.09
N MET A 5 16.97 -10.03 -9.10
CA MET A 5 17.53 -9.21 -10.16
C MET A 5 16.44 -8.47 -10.93
N GLN A 6 15.36 -9.15 -11.27
CA GLN A 6 14.25 -8.52 -11.95
C GLN A 6 13.59 -7.44 -11.10
N ARG A 7 13.46 -7.68 -9.80
CA ARG A 7 12.91 -6.68 -8.88
C ARG A 7 13.80 -5.44 -8.78
N LEU A 8 15.10 -5.62 -8.85
CA LEU A 8 16.03 -4.51 -8.85
C LEU A 8 16.04 -3.76 -10.17
N LEU A 9 15.80 -4.45 -11.29
CA LEU A 9 15.78 -3.84 -12.61
C LEU A 9 14.41 -3.24 -12.95
N THR A 10 13.32 -3.89 -12.50
CA THR A 10 11.96 -3.41 -12.76
C THR A 10 11.71 -1.99 -12.25
N PRO A 11 12.18 -1.61 -11.04
CA PRO A 11 12.01 -0.23 -10.57
C PRO A 11 12.71 0.81 -11.43
N HIS A 12 13.65 0.39 -12.27
CA HIS A 12 14.33 1.29 -13.18
C HIS A 12 13.56 1.50 -14.48
N ARG A 13 12.51 0.70 -14.70
CA ARG A 13 11.62 0.91 -15.84
C ARG A 13 10.88 2.24 -15.64
N ALA A 14 10.80 3.01 -16.68
CA ALA A 14 10.10 4.28 -16.64
C ALA A 14 8.63 4.04 -16.23
N MET A 15 8.12 4.92 -15.37
CA MET A 15 6.71 4.92 -15.01
C MET A 15 5.89 5.21 -16.26
N LEU A 16 4.80 4.46 -16.45
CA LEU A 16 3.89 4.60 -17.56
C LEU A 16 2.56 5.19 -17.05
N PRO A 17 2.50 6.51 -16.83
CA PRO A 17 1.32 7.11 -16.23
C PRO A 17 0.16 7.16 -17.21
N THR A 18 -1.01 6.79 -16.72
CA THR A 18 -2.28 6.91 -17.42
C THR A 18 -3.32 7.37 -16.42
N THR A 19 -4.52 7.66 -16.90
CA THR A 19 -5.64 7.93 -16.03
C THR A 19 -6.12 6.61 -15.43
N VAL A 20 -6.16 6.51 -14.10
CA VAL A 20 -6.54 5.29 -13.41
C VAL A 20 -7.59 5.54 -12.36
N ASN A 21 -8.42 4.53 -12.09
CA ASN A 21 -9.43 4.53 -11.05
C ASN A 21 -8.89 3.76 -9.86
N ILE A 22 -8.73 4.44 -8.71
CA ILE A 22 -8.15 3.82 -7.54
C ILE A 22 -8.97 2.62 -7.04
N HIS A 23 -10.29 2.67 -7.16
CA HIS A 23 -11.13 1.58 -6.67
C HIS A 23 -10.99 0.32 -7.53
N GLU A 24 -10.76 0.48 -8.83
CA GLU A 24 -10.45 -0.65 -9.70
C GLU A 24 -9.13 -1.30 -9.30
N ILE A 25 -8.14 -0.47 -8.95
CA ILE A 25 -6.85 -0.95 -8.45
C ILE A 25 -7.04 -1.74 -7.15
N LEU A 26 -7.81 -1.19 -6.21
CA LEU A 26 -8.06 -1.85 -4.93
C LEU A 26 -8.88 -3.14 -5.09
N GLU A 27 -9.81 -3.19 -6.03
CA GLU A 27 -10.54 -4.42 -6.32
C GLU A 27 -9.64 -5.50 -6.91
N ARG A 28 -8.67 -5.10 -7.71
CA ARG A 28 -7.66 -6.04 -8.21
C ARG A 28 -6.81 -6.59 -7.08
N VAL A 29 -6.38 -5.72 -6.16
CA VAL A 29 -5.64 -6.13 -4.97
C VAL A 29 -6.45 -7.11 -4.14
N ARG A 30 -7.72 -6.79 -3.91
CA ARG A 30 -8.61 -7.65 -3.13
C ARG A 30 -8.74 -9.03 -3.77
N SER A 31 -8.93 -9.07 -5.08
CA SER A 31 -9.04 -10.31 -5.83
C SER A 31 -7.78 -11.18 -5.71
N LEU A 32 -6.60 -10.56 -5.87
CA LEU A 32 -5.34 -11.27 -5.76
C LEU A 32 -5.11 -11.77 -4.33
N LEU A 33 -5.48 -10.97 -3.35
CA LEU A 33 -5.29 -11.33 -1.94
C LEU A 33 -6.18 -12.49 -1.52
N THR A 34 -7.45 -12.48 -1.93
CA THR A 34 -8.37 -13.57 -1.60
C THR A 34 -7.98 -14.87 -2.31
N ALA A 35 -7.37 -14.79 -3.49
CA ALA A 35 -6.85 -15.96 -4.19
C ALA A 35 -5.63 -16.55 -3.48
N GLU A 36 -4.74 -15.69 -2.95
CA GLU A 36 -3.55 -16.14 -2.26
C GLU A 36 -3.84 -16.68 -0.85
N PHE A 37 -4.85 -16.13 -0.19
CA PHE A 37 -5.24 -16.51 1.17
C PHE A 37 -6.69 -16.96 1.21
N PRO A 38 -6.99 -18.14 0.62
CA PRO A 38 -8.35 -18.66 0.66
C PRO A 38 -8.72 -19.10 2.08
N GLY A 39 -9.96 -18.93 2.46
CA GLY A 39 -10.46 -19.41 3.74
C GLY A 39 -10.87 -18.28 4.66
N SER A 40 -10.13 -18.06 5.75
CA SER A 40 -10.59 -17.21 6.86
C SER A 40 -10.21 -15.74 6.78
N LEU A 41 -9.54 -15.31 5.71
CA LEU A 41 -9.20 -13.90 5.54
C LEU A 41 -10.41 -13.15 4.97
N ALA A 42 -10.88 -12.13 5.69
CA ALA A 42 -11.92 -11.23 5.20
C ALA A 42 -11.30 -9.92 4.72
N VAL A 43 -11.68 -9.47 3.55
CA VAL A 43 -11.23 -8.17 3.01
C VAL A 43 -12.45 -7.29 2.83
N ARG A 44 -12.56 -6.26 3.68
CA ARG A 44 -13.69 -5.32 3.67
C ARG A 44 -13.33 -4.07 2.89
N ARG A 45 -14.35 -3.38 2.39
CA ARG A 45 -14.22 -2.17 1.58
C ARG A 45 -15.00 -1.05 2.21
N ASP A 46 -14.39 0.13 2.25
CA ASP A 46 -15.05 1.35 2.71
C ASP A 46 -14.58 2.48 1.79
N TYR A 47 -15.21 2.58 0.63
CA TYR A 47 -14.77 3.44 -0.46
C TYR A 47 -15.58 4.72 -0.54
N ASP A 48 -14.86 5.82 -0.74
CA ASP A 48 -15.47 7.10 -1.13
C ASP A 48 -15.64 7.11 -2.65
N THR A 49 -16.85 6.81 -3.11
CA THR A 49 -17.12 6.69 -4.53
C THR A 49 -17.12 8.02 -5.28
N SER A 50 -17.02 9.13 -4.55
CA SER A 50 -16.92 10.47 -5.16
C SER A 50 -15.49 10.82 -5.62
N LEU A 51 -14.51 9.99 -5.29
CA LEU A 51 -13.12 10.25 -5.70
C LEU A 51 -12.97 10.24 -7.21
N PRO A 52 -12.28 11.24 -7.78
CA PRO A 52 -12.00 11.23 -9.20
C PRO A 52 -10.87 10.27 -9.54
N GLU A 53 -10.64 10.05 -10.82
CA GLU A 53 -9.48 9.35 -11.30
C GLU A 53 -8.22 10.15 -11.00
N LEU A 54 -7.08 9.45 -10.95
CA LEU A 54 -5.78 10.10 -10.81
C LEU A 54 -4.88 9.67 -11.96
N VAL A 55 -3.80 10.41 -12.18
CA VAL A 55 -2.79 10.02 -13.14
C VAL A 55 -1.72 9.23 -12.42
N GLY A 56 -1.51 7.99 -12.83
CA GLY A 56 -0.55 7.12 -12.19
C GLY A 56 -0.26 5.88 -13.01
N ASP A 57 0.64 5.06 -12.51
CA ASP A 57 0.99 3.78 -13.11
C ASP A 57 0.19 2.69 -12.41
N ARG A 58 -0.75 2.10 -13.12
CA ARG A 58 -1.65 1.09 -12.57
C ARG A 58 -0.90 -0.06 -11.93
N GLU A 59 0.12 -0.59 -12.61
CA GLU A 59 0.86 -1.75 -12.11
C GLU A 59 1.65 -1.42 -10.85
N GLN A 60 2.27 -0.23 -10.80
CA GLN A 60 3.00 0.19 -9.60
C GLN A 60 2.06 0.38 -8.42
N LEU A 61 0.90 0.96 -8.64
CA LEU A 61 -0.08 1.17 -7.56
C LEU A 61 -0.64 -0.14 -7.05
N ILE A 62 -0.96 -1.08 -7.94
CA ILE A 62 -1.40 -2.43 -7.54
C ILE A 62 -0.30 -3.08 -6.70
N GLN A 63 0.94 -3.04 -7.17
CA GLN A 63 2.06 -3.68 -6.49
C GLN A 63 2.29 -3.08 -5.10
N ALA A 64 2.22 -1.76 -4.99
CA ALA A 64 2.42 -1.08 -3.71
C ALA A 64 1.37 -1.50 -2.68
N VAL A 65 0.10 -1.43 -3.04
CA VAL A 65 -0.98 -1.77 -2.11
C VAL A 65 -1.00 -3.26 -1.81
N LEU A 66 -0.80 -4.10 -2.83
CA LEU A 66 -0.78 -5.54 -2.64
C LEU A 66 0.32 -5.99 -1.69
N ASN A 67 1.51 -5.40 -1.80
CA ASN A 67 2.62 -5.77 -0.92
C ASN A 67 2.32 -5.43 0.54
N ILE A 68 1.68 -4.30 0.79
CA ILE A 68 1.27 -3.90 2.14
C ILE A 68 0.20 -4.86 2.66
N ALA A 69 -0.82 -5.13 1.87
CA ALA A 69 -1.93 -6.01 2.27
C ALA A 69 -1.47 -7.44 2.46
N ARG A 70 -0.57 -7.92 1.60
CA ARG A 70 -0.01 -9.27 1.72
C ARG A 70 0.78 -9.43 3.02
N ASN A 71 1.59 -8.42 3.37
CA ASN A 71 2.33 -8.46 4.64
C ASN A 71 1.37 -8.53 5.84
N ALA A 72 0.27 -7.78 5.79
CA ALA A 72 -0.74 -7.84 6.83
C ALA A 72 -1.37 -9.25 6.93
N ALA A 73 -1.76 -9.81 5.79
CA ALA A 73 -2.36 -11.15 5.75
C ALA A 73 -1.39 -12.22 6.27
N GLN A 74 -0.11 -12.13 5.90
CA GLN A 74 0.91 -13.07 6.38
C GLN A 74 1.11 -12.96 7.89
N ALA A 75 1.13 -11.73 8.42
CA ALA A 75 1.28 -11.51 9.85
C ALA A 75 0.11 -12.10 10.66
N MET A 76 -1.05 -12.20 10.06
CA MET A 76 -2.24 -12.79 10.66
C MET A 76 -2.36 -14.28 10.38
N GLY A 77 -1.41 -14.88 9.68
CA GLY A 77 -1.46 -16.29 9.32
C GLY A 77 -2.56 -16.64 8.34
N GLY A 78 -2.96 -15.69 7.52
CA GLY A 78 -4.03 -15.90 6.55
C GLY A 78 -5.44 -15.84 7.13
N GLU A 79 -5.56 -15.44 8.38
CA GLU A 79 -6.83 -15.33 9.09
C GLU A 79 -6.98 -13.91 9.62
N GLY A 80 -8.23 -13.45 9.79
CA GLY A 80 -8.49 -12.12 10.31
C GLY A 80 -9.11 -11.22 9.28
N GLU A 81 -8.99 -9.92 9.49
CA GLU A 81 -9.70 -8.93 8.68
C GLU A 81 -8.77 -7.83 8.21
N ILE A 82 -8.87 -7.53 6.92
CA ILE A 82 -8.23 -6.37 6.30
C ILE A 82 -9.34 -5.48 5.78
N ALA A 83 -9.25 -4.18 6.06
CA ALA A 83 -10.17 -3.19 5.50
C ALA A 83 -9.40 -2.25 4.59
N LEU A 84 -9.96 -2.00 3.40
CA LEU A 84 -9.44 -1.03 2.44
C LEU A 84 -10.37 0.18 2.45
N ARG A 85 -9.84 1.33 2.79
CA ARG A 85 -10.63 2.55 2.94
C ARG A 85 -10.06 3.66 2.07
N THR A 86 -10.95 4.42 1.41
CA THR A 86 -10.54 5.59 0.63
C THR A 86 -11.30 6.83 1.10
N ARG A 87 -10.61 7.97 1.11
CA ARG A 87 -11.20 9.28 1.44
C ARG A 87 -10.51 10.36 0.64
N SER A 88 -11.19 11.47 0.43
CA SER A 88 -10.60 12.65 -0.19
C SER A 88 -9.93 13.52 0.86
N LEU A 89 -8.83 14.17 0.48
CA LEU A 89 -8.13 15.16 1.29
C LEU A 89 -8.05 16.44 0.48
N ARG A 90 -8.48 17.55 1.07
CA ARG A 90 -8.46 18.84 0.39
C ARG A 90 -7.43 19.75 1.03
N GLN A 91 -6.76 20.58 0.20
CA GLN A 91 -5.78 21.56 0.64
C GLN A 91 -4.74 20.94 1.57
N VAL A 92 -4.05 19.92 1.06
CA VAL A 92 -3.11 19.11 1.84
C VAL A 92 -1.70 19.31 1.31
N THR A 93 -0.71 19.21 2.21
CA THR A 93 0.71 19.24 1.85
C THR A 93 1.25 17.81 1.90
N LEU A 94 1.80 17.33 0.79
CA LEU A 94 2.43 16.03 0.69
C LEU A 94 3.87 16.24 0.19
N ALA A 95 4.85 15.72 0.93
CA ALA A 95 6.26 15.82 0.53
C ALA A 95 6.66 17.26 0.17
N LYS A 96 6.26 18.21 1.03
CA LYS A 96 6.57 19.64 0.92
C LYS A 96 5.88 20.37 -0.23
N LYS A 97 4.94 19.71 -0.93
CA LYS A 97 4.20 20.32 -2.02
C LYS A 97 2.73 20.40 -1.67
N ARG A 98 2.09 21.50 -2.04
CA ARG A 98 0.68 21.76 -1.75
C ARG A 98 -0.20 21.21 -2.85
N TYR A 99 -1.26 20.50 -2.46
CA TYR A 99 -2.24 19.96 -3.39
C TYR A 99 -3.63 20.42 -3.00
N ARG A 100 -4.45 20.77 -4.01
CA ARG A 100 -5.84 21.12 -3.77
C ARG A 100 -6.65 19.88 -3.44
N LEU A 101 -6.30 18.75 -4.06
CA LEU A 101 -7.00 17.49 -3.85
C LEU A 101 -5.99 16.34 -3.85
N ALA A 102 -6.11 15.48 -2.87
CA ALA A 102 -5.38 14.23 -2.77
C ALA A 102 -6.35 13.14 -2.32
N MET A 103 -5.94 11.89 -2.46
CA MET A 103 -6.70 10.78 -1.91
C MET A 103 -5.91 10.07 -0.84
N GLU A 104 -6.63 9.62 0.18
CA GLU A 104 -6.08 8.85 1.28
C GLU A 104 -6.57 7.42 1.13
N ILE A 105 -5.63 6.47 1.12
CA ILE A 105 -5.93 5.05 1.07
C ILE A 105 -5.41 4.44 2.35
N LYS A 106 -6.27 3.77 3.10
CA LYS A 106 -5.85 3.08 4.32
C LYS A 106 -6.00 1.57 4.14
N VAL A 107 -4.96 0.85 4.54
CA VAL A 107 -4.97 -0.60 4.66
C VAL A 107 -4.91 -0.89 6.15
N MET A 108 -6.01 -1.36 6.70
CA MET A 108 -6.17 -1.59 8.14
C MET A 108 -6.30 -3.08 8.41
N ASP A 109 -5.61 -3.57 9.45
CA ASP A 109 -5.76 -4.96 9.85
C ASP A 109 -5.93 -5.09 11.36
N ASN A 110 -6.48 -6.22 11.78
CA ASN A 110 -6.71 -6.52 13.19
C ASN A 110 -5.71 -7.56 13.71
N GLY A 111 -4.53 -7.60 13.13
CA GLY A 111 -3.48 -8.55 13.48
C GLY A 111 -2.71 -8.17 14.73
N PRO A 112 -1.59 -8.86 14.98
CA PRO A 112 -0.82 -8.70 16.22
C PRO A 112 -0.09 -7.37 16.35
N GLY A 113 0.00 -6.57 15.29
CA GLY A 113 0.75 -5.33 15.30
C GLY A 113 2.20 -5.55 14.89
N ILE A 114 2.92 -4.44 14.77
CA ILE A 114 4.33 -4.42 14.35
C ILE A 114 5.15 -3.89 15.54
N PRO A 115 6.17 -4.61 15.99
CA PRO A 115 7.03 -4.11 17.08
C PRO A 115 7.69 -2.79 16.69
N ASP A 116 7.87 -1.90 17.67
CA ASP A 116 8.43 -0.57 17.42
C ASP A 116 9.78 -0.62 16.72
N ALA A 117 10.66 -1.52 17.14
CA ALA A 117 12.00 -1.64 16.55
C ALA A 117 11.93 -2.02 15.06
N ILE A 118 10.95 -2.84 14.68
CA ILE A 118 10.74 -3.21 13.28
C ILE A 118 10.12 -2.06 12.51
N ARG A 119 9.12 -1.39 13.12
CA ARG A 119 8.38 -0.30 12.47
C ARG A 119 9.29 0.85 12.07
N GLU A 120 10.29 1.18 12.87
CA GLU A 120 11.23 2.25 12.57
C GLU A 120 12.06 1.99 11.32
N ARG A 121 12.24 0.72 10.94
CA ARG A 121 13.12 0.33 9.84
C ARG A 121 12.43 -0.48 8.74
N MET A 122 11.13 -0.67 8.82
CA MET A 122 10.44 -1.62 7.94
C MET A 122 10.43 -1.23 6.46
N PHE A 123 10.73 0.02 6.15
CA PHE A 123 10.83 0.48 4.77
C PHE A 123 12.25 0.40 4.21
N TYR A 124 13.21 -0.02 5.02
CA TYR A 124 14.56 -0.28 4.53
C TYR A 124 14.66 -1.71 4.01
N PRO A 125 15.54 -1.95 3.02
CA PRO A 125 15.69 -3.29 2.46
C PRO A 125 16.08 -4.33 3.52
N LEU A 126 15.63 -5.56 3.32
CA LEU A 126 16.01 -6.73 4.11
C LEU A 126 15.56 -6.71 5.57
N VAL A 127 14.70 -5.76 5.95
CA VAL A 127 14.10 -5.75 7.29
C VAL A 127 12.83 -6.59 7.27
N SER A 128 12.74 -7.56 8.18
CA SER A 128 11.55 -8.38 8.32
C SER A 128 11.33 -8.72 9.79
N GLY A 129 10.11 -8.61 10.24
CA GLY A 129 9.70 -9.04 11.57
C GLY A 129 9.18 -10.47 11.61
N ARG A 130 9.22 -11.16 10.48
CA ARG A 130 8.71 -12.53 10.35
C ARG A 130 9.76 -13.41 9.70
N GLU A 131 9.75 -14.68 10.13
CA GLU A 131 10.54 -15.68 9.45
C GLU A 131 10.03 -15.85 8.02
N GLY A 132 10.93 -15.82 7.07
CA GLY A 132 10.61 -15.93 5.66
C GLY A 132 10.17 -14.64 5.00
N GLY A 133 9.99 -13.55 5.74
CA GLY A 133 9.69 -12.25 5.17
C GLY A 133 10.95 -11.60 4.61
N SER A 134 10.84 -10.98 3.43
CA SER A 134 12.00 -10.37 2.78
C SER A 134 12.22 -8.92 3.17
N GLY A 135 11.19 -8.20 3.57
CA GLY A 135 11.25 -6.76 3.80
C GLY A 135 11.28 -5.93 2.52
N LEU A 136 11.54 -6.54 1.38
CA LEU A 136 11.60 -5.83 0.09
C LEU A 136 10.24 -5.30 -0.36
N GLY A 137 9.16 -5.99 0.03
CA GLY A 137 7.80 -5.59 -0.33
C GLY A 137 7.47 -4.18 0.13
N LEU A 138 7.83 -3.83 1.37
CA LEU A 138 7.56 -2.50 1.92
C LEU A 138 8.48 -1.44 1.30
N THR A 139 9.72 -1.80 0.99
CA THR A 139 10.65 -0.90 0.29
C THR A 139 10.11 -0.57 -1.11
N ILE A 140 9.60 -1.58 -1.81
CA ILE A 140 9.03 -1.39 -3.15
C ILE A 140 7.78 -0.52 -3.06
N ALA A 141 6.92 -0.77 -2.08
CA ALA A 141 5.72 0.05 -1.87
C ALA A 141 6.11 1.51 -1.64
N GLN A 142 7.09 1.77 -0.77
CA GLN A 142 7.60 3.10 -0.51
C GLN A 142 8.07 3.77 -1.79
N ASN A 143 8.88 3.07 -2.58
CA ASN A 143 9.42 3.61 -3.82
C ASN A 143 8.33 3.95 -4.83
N PHE A 144 7.36 3.04 -5.02
CA PHE A 144 6.29 3.27 -5.98
C PHE A 144 5.38 4.43 -5.57
N ILE A 145 5.09 4.56 -4.27
CA ILE A 145 4.30 5.68 -3.78
C ILE A 145 5.08 6.99 -3.96
N GLN A 146 6.39 6.98 -3.72
CA GLN A 146 7.22 8.16 -3.96
C GLN A 146 7.28 8.55 -5.45
N HIS A 147 7.28 7.57 -6.36
CA HIS A 147 7.21 7.83 -7.79
C HIS A 147 5.93 8.58 -8.16
N HIS A 148 4.88 8.41 -7.37
CA HIS A 148 3.60 9.11 -7.57
C HIS A 148 3.50 10.40 -6.76
N HIS A 149 4.61 10.86 -6.17
CA HIS A 149 4.67 12.05 -5.30
C HIS A 149 3.80 11.92 -4.06
N GLY A 150 3.54 10.69 -3.65
CA GLY A 150 2.74 10.39 -2.48
C GLY A 150 3.57 10.14 -1.24
N THR A 151 2.88 9.88 -0.15
CA THR A 151 3.49 9.56 1.14
C THR A 151 2.90 8.27 1.69
N ILE A 152 3.68 7.61 2.56
CA ILE A 152 3.23 6.40 3.22
C ILE A 152 3.58 6.51 4.71
N ASN A 153 2.67 6.06 5.55
CA ASN A 153 2.78 6.15 6.99
C ASN A 153 2.18 4.90 7.62
N CYS A 154 2.65 4.53 8.80
CA CYS A 154 2.13 3.38 9.52
C CYS A 154 1.96 3.69 11.00
N VAL A 155 0.78 3.38 11.52
CA VAL A 155 0.50 3.40 12.96
C VAL A 155 0.09 1.98 13.34
N SER A 156 0.72 1.42 14.36
CA SER A 156 0.49 0.03 14.73
C SER A 156 0.42 -0.16 16.24
N ARG A 157 -0.51 -1.01 16.63
CA ARG A 157 -0.63 -1.52 18.00
C ARG A 157 -1.27 -2.91 17.89
N PRO A 158 -1.15 -3.77 18.93
CA PRO A 158 -1.81 -5.07 18.89
C PRO A 158 -3.31 -4.92 18.62
N GLY A 159 -3.79 -5.66 17.63
CA GLY A 159 -5.19 -5.63 17.22
C GLY A 159 -5.54 -4.55 16.21
N HIS A 160 -4.63 -3.63 15.89
CA HIS A 160 -4.94 -2.54 14.97
C HIS A 160 -3.68 -1.95 14.34
N THR A 161 -3.49 -2.22 13.07
CA THR A 161 -2.39 -1.65 12.28
C THR A 161 -2.98 -0.94 11.06
N VAL A 162 -2.54 0.29 10.82
CA VAL A 162 -3.03 1.12 9.73
C VAL A 162 -1.86 1.63 8.91
N PHE A 163 -1.81 1.26 7.65
CA PHE A 163 -0.95 1.90 6.65
C PHE A 163 -1.78 2.94 5.91
N THR A 164 -1.28 4.16 5.86
CA THR A 164 -1.94 5.26 5.17
C THR A 164 -1.08 5.70 3.99
N LEU A 165 -1.65 5.65 2.80
CA LEU A 165 -1.02 6.12 1.58
C LEU A 165 -1.78 7.36 1.12
N ASN A 166 -1.05 8.43 0.84
CA ASN A 166 -1.64 9.65 0.32
C ASN A 166 -1.10 9.88 -1.08
N LEU A 167 -2.00 10.05 -2.04
CA LEU A 167 -1.65 10.24 -3.44
C LEU A 167 -2.23 11.56 -3.94
N PRO A 168 -1.43 12.40 -4.60
CA PRO A 168 -1.93 13.66 -5.13
C PRO A 168 -2.85 13.43 -6.32
N VAL A 169 -3.88 14.26 -6.45
CA VAL A 169 -4.82 14.25 -7.56
C VAL A 169 -4.73 15.56 -8.32
N GLU A 170 -4.81 16.70 -7.64
CA GLU A 170 -4.76 18.01 -8.27
C GLU A 170 -3.84 18.94 -7.49
N GLN A 171 -2.96 19.63 -8.20
CA GLN A 171 -2.09 20.64 -7.60
C GLN A 171 -2.89 21.87 -7.18
N ALA A 172 -2.39 22.51 -6.15
CA ALA A 172 -2.99 23.75 -5.67
C ALA A 172 -2.74 24.91 -6.63
#